data_f88c7224c4098ed50709519935ad042d
#
_entry.id   f88c7224c4098ed50709519935ad042d
#
_cell.length_a   1.000
_cell.length_b   1.000
_cell.length_c   1.000
_cell.angle_alpha   90.00
_cell.angle_beta   90.00
_cell.angle_gamma   90.00
#
_symmetry.space_group_name_H-M   'P 1'
#
loop_
_entity.id
_entity.type
_entity.pdbx_description
1 polymer ?
#
loop_
_entity_poly.entity_id
_entity_poly.type
_entity_poly.pdbx_seq_one_letter_code
_entity_poly.pdbx_strand_id
1 'polypeptide(L)'
;MNEIKDIATPKRTREIMERHGLTVKKSLGQNFLIEPNILTRMLEVAGVDKTTNVIEIGPGIGALTERLAREAKQVLAFEIDGSLLPVLDETLAPYDNV
;
A
#
# COMPACT_ATOMS: atom_id res chain seq x y z
N MET A 1 8.10 22.54 0.13
CA MET A 1 7.39 21.46 -0.54
C MET A 1 7.43 20.23 0.34
N ASN A 2 6.28 19.67 0.63
CA ASN A 2 6.21 18.47 1.45
C ASN A 2 6.30 17.24 0.58
N GLU A 3 7.33 16.44 0.82
CA GLU A 3 7.42 15.14 0.17
C GLU A 3 6.44 14.17 0.82
N ILE A 4 5.70 13.44 -0.02
CA ILE A 4 4.88 12.34 0.45
C ILE A 4 5.82 11.18 0.75
N LYS A 5 5.95 10.84 2.03
CA LYS A 5 6.81 9.73 2.45
C LYS A 5 6.13 8.41 2.13
N ASP A 6 6.92 7.47 1.64
CA ASP A 6 6.43 6.12 1.34
C ASP A 6 5.85 5.46 2.58
N ILE A 7 4.68 4.84 2.42
CA ILE A 7 4.03 4.06 3.48
C ILE A 7 4.97 2.95 3.98
N ALA A 8 5.76 2.38 3.07
CA ALA A 8 6.66 1.27 3.38
C ALA A 8 7.87 1.63 4.24
N THR A 9 8.13 2.92 4.53
CA THR A 9 9.22 3.24 5.44
C THR A 9 8.86 2.79 6.86
N PRO A 10 9.83 2.33 7.68
CA PRO A 10 9.54 1.89 9.04
C PRO A 10 8.84 2.96 9.87
N LYS A 11 9.28 4.20 9.75
CA LYS A 11 8.69 5.32 10.49
C LYS A 11 7.23 5.55 10.08
N ARG A 12 6.96 5.62 8.78
CA ARG A 12 5.61 5.88 8.26
C ARG A 12 4.67 4.73 8.58
N THR A 13 5.12 3.51 8.41
CA THR A 13 4.35 2.31 8.77
C THR A 13 3.94 2.35 10.23
N ARG A 14 4.91 2.65 11.13
CA ARG A 14 4.63 2.71 12.57
C ARG A 14 3.63 3.81 12.91
N GLU A 15 3.78 5.00 12.32
CA GLU A 15 2.86 6.12 12.54
C GLU A 15 1.42 5.75 12.14
N ILE A 16 1.25 5.10 10.99
CA ILE A 16 -0.06 4.67 10.51
C ILE A 16 -0.66 3.64 11.47
N MET A 17 0.12 2.64 11.86
CA MET A 17 -0.35 1.59 12.76
C MET A 17 -0.76 2.16 14.12
N GLU A 18 0.04 3.04 14.69
CA GLU A 18 -0.26 3.66 15.98
C GLU A 18 -1.51 4.54 15.90
N ARG A 19 -1.62 5.35 14.85
CA ARG A 19 -2.77 6.25 14.67
C ARG A 19 -4.08 5.50 14.60
N HIS A 20 -4.09 4.34 13.97
CA HIS A 20 -5.30 3.54 13.76
C HIS A 20 -5.46 2.41 14.78
N GLY A 21 -4.56 2.32 15.77
CA GLY A 21 -4.61 1.27 16.78
C GLY A 21 -4.49 -0.14 16.21
N LEU A 22 -3.68 -0.29 15.17
CA LEU A 22 -3.57 -1.56 14.47
C LEU A 22 -2.60 -2.51 15.17
N THR A 23 -2.98 -3.79 15.15
CA THR A 23 -2.10 -4.89 15.52
C THR A 23 -2.06 -5.89 14.36
N VAL A 24 -0.95 -6.59 14.21
CA VAL A 24 -0.83 -7.61 13.17
C VAL A 24 -1.78 -8.76 13.48
N LYS A 25 -2.70 -9.06 12.55
CA LYS A 25 -3.65 -10.16 12.66
C LYS A 25 -3.11 -11.35 11.88
N LYS A 26 -2.31 -12.18 12.54
CA LYS A 26 -1.65 -13.33 11.91
C LYS A 26 -2.65 -14.31 11.31
N SER A 27 -3.83 -14.44 11.90
CA SER A 27 -4.89 -15.30 11.38
C SER A 27 -5.38 -14.89 9.99
N LEU A 28 -5.17 -13.63 9.60
CA LEU A 28 -5.50 -13.11 8.27
C LEU A 28 -4.25 -13.01 7.39
N GLY A 29 -3.11 -13.52 7.84
CA GLY A 29 -1.86 -13.48 7.07
C GLY A 29 -1.28 -12.08 6.93
N GLN A 30 -1.65 -11.15 7.79
CA GLN A 30 -1.17 -9.76 7.70
C GLN A 30 0.29 -9.65 8.12
N ASN A 31 1.07 -8.95 7.31
CA ASN A 31 2.44 -8.57 7.61
C ASN A 31 2.69 -7.20 6.95
N PHE A 32 2.91 -6.18 7.78
CA PHE A 32 3.06 -4.80 7.30
C PHE A 32 4.51 -4.37 7.12
N LEU A 33 5.48 -5.28 7.39
CA LEU A 33 6.89 -4.99 7.22
C LEU A 33 7.30 -5.25 5.77
N ILE A 34 7.30 -4.19 4.97
CA ILE A 34 7.70 -4.27 3.56
C ILE A 34 8.82 -3.26 3.31
N GLU A 35 9.93 -3.75 2.75
CA GLU A 35 11.08 -2.93 2.39
C GLU A 35 10.83 -2.17 1.10
N PRO A 36 11.08 -0.85 1.04
CA PRO A 36 10.87 -0.08 -0.20
C PRO A 36 11.63 -0.62 -1.40
N ASN A 37 12.84 -1.11 -1.19
CA ASN A 37 13.65 -1.68 -2.28
C ASN A 37 13.04 -2.93 -2.87
N ILE A 38 12.39 -3.76 -2.05
CA ILE A 38 11.68 -4.95 -2.50
C ILE A 38 10.50 -4.54 -3.37
N LEU A 39 9.75 -3.52 -2.96
CA LEU A 39 8.62 -3.01 -3.74
C LEU A 39 9.08 -2.51 -5.11
N THR A 40 10.15 -1.73 -5.15
CA THR A 40 10.73 -1.26 -6.42
C THR A 40 11.06 -2.44 -7.33
N ARG A 41 11.71 -3.46 -6.78
CA ARG A 41 12.11 -4.65 -7.54
C ARG A 41 10.89 -5.41 -8.07
N MET A 42 9.85 -5.53 -7.25
CA MET A 42 8.62 -6.20 -7.66
C MET A 42 7.98 -5.52 -8.88
N LEU A 43 7.89 -4.20 -8.87
CA LEU A 43 7.32 -3.46 -9.99
C LEU A 43 8.17 -3.58 -11.25
N GLU A 44 9.49 -3.53 -11.12
CA GLU A 44 10.40 -3.71 -12.24
C GLU A 44 10.23 -5.08 -12.89
N VAL A 45 10.23 -6.14 -12.07
CA VAL A 45 10.11 -7.52 -12.55
C VAL A 45 8.74 -7.74 -13.19
N ALA A 46 7.68 -7.16 -12.63
CA ALA A 46 6.33 -7.28 -13.16
C ALA A 46 6.11 -6.45 -14.44
N GLY A 47 7.00 -5.51 -14.72
CA GLY A 47 6.86 -4.66 -15.90
C GLY A 47 5.68 -3.70 -15.82
N VAL A 48 5.37 -3.20 -14.63
CA VAL A 48 4.26 -2.26 -14.43
C VAL A 48 4.63 -0.90 -15.02
N ASP A 49 3.74 -0.37 -15.85
CA ASP A 49 3.89 0.98 -16.45
C ASP A 49 2.52 1.66 -16.55
N LYS A 50 2.49 2.84 -17.17
CA LYS A 50 1.28 3.66 -17.27
C LYS A 50 0.18 3.07 -18.18
N THR A 51 0.43 1.94 -18.81
CA THR A 51 -0.57 1.20 -19.59
C THR A 51 -1.13 0.01 -18.80
N THR A 52 -0.59 -0.28 -17.62
CA THR A 52 -0.93 -1.46 -16.84
C THR A 52 -2.10 -1.20 -15.90
N ASN A 53 -3.12 -2.06 -15.98
CA ASN A 53 -4.16 -2.15 -14.96
C ASN A 53 -3.80 -3.27 -14.00
N VAL A 54 -3.85 -2.99 -12.70
CA VAL A 54 -3.41 -3.92 -11.66
C VAL A 54 -4.57 -4.29 -10.75
N ILE A 55 -4.64 -5.57 -10.40
CA ILE A 55 -5.50 -6.04 -9.31
C ILE A 55 -4.58 -6.49 -8.17
N GLU A 56 -4.82 -5.93 -6.99
CA GLU A 56 -4.06 -6.28 -5.79
C GLU A 56 -4.99 -6.94 -4.77
N ILE A 57 -4.55 -8.08 -4.23
CA ILE A 57 -5.27 -8.79 -3.18
C ILE A 57 -4.55 -8.56 -1.86
N GLY A 58 -5.27 -8.04 -0.87
CA GLY A 58 -4.72 -7.79 0.46
C GLY A 58 -3.77 -6.60 0.52
N PRO A 59 -4.22 -5.38 0.19
CA PRO A 59 -3.35 -4.20 0.20
C PRO A 59 -2.82 -3.83 1.60
N GLY A 60 -3.43 -4.34 2.67
CA GLY A 60 -3.02 -4.02 4.03
C GLY A 60 -3.17 -2.54 4.34
N ILE A 61 -2.08 -1.87 4.68
CA ILE A 61 -2.07 -0.42 4.90
C ILE A 61 -1.77 0.39 3.64
N GLY A 62 -1.56 -0.28 2.50
CA GLY A 62 -1.42 0.38 1.20
C GLY A 62 0.02 0.58 0.73
N ALA A 63 1.00 -0.09 1.32
CA ALA A 63 2.41 0.11 1.00
C ALA A 63 2.74 -0.24 -0.46
N LEU A 64 2.33 -1.41 -0.93
CA LEU A 64 2.50 -1.79 -2.33
C LEU A 64 1.54 -1.01 -3.22
N THR A 65 0.30 -0.82 -2.75
CA THR A 65 -0.74 -0.12 -3.49
C THR A 65 -0.29 1.28 -3.90
N GLU A 66 0.35 2.00 -2.98
CA GLU A 66 0.88 3.34 -3.24
C GLU A 66 1.90 3.33 -4.37
N ARG A 67 2.82 2.36 -4.34
CA ARG A 67 3.85 2.24 -5.39
C ARG A 67 3.20 1.89 -6.74
N LEU A 68 2.23 0.99 -6.73
CA LEU A 68 1.46 0.64 -7.93
C LEU A 68 0.70 1.87 -8.47
N ALA A 69 0.10 2.65 -7.59
CA ALA A 69 -0.64 3.84 -8.00
C ALA A 69 0.25 4.86 -8.73
N ARG A 70 1.49 5.00 -8.30
CA ARG A 70 2.46 5.90 -8.94
C ARG A 70 2.89 5.44 -10.32
N GLU A 71 2.95 4.13 -10.55
CA GLU A 71 3.51 3.56 -11.78
C GLU A 71 2.47 3.03 -12.76
N ALA A 72 1.32 2.56 -12.27
CA ALA A 72 0.29 1.93 -13.09
C ALA A 72 -0.72 2.93 -13.63
N LYS A 73 -1.51 2.48 -14.59
CA LYS A 73 -2.65 3.25 -15.10
C LYS A 73 -3.76 3.28 -14.05
N GLN A 74 -4.12 2.12 -13.51
CA GLN A 74 -5.19 1.97 -12.53
C GLN A 74 -4.93 0.78 -11.63
N VAL A 75 -5.33 0.89 -10.37
CA VAL A 75 -5.22 -0.17 -9.38
C VAL A 75 -6.60 -0.44 -8.78
N LEU A 76 -6.99 -1.72 -8.77
CA LEU A 76 -8.18 -2.19 -8.06
C LEU A 76 -7.72 -3.11 -6.95
N ALA A 77 -7.94 -2.71 -5.70
CA ALA A 77 -7.47 -3.43 -4.53
C ALA A 77 -8.63 -4.03 -3.74
N PHE A 78 -8.45 -5.25 -3.28
CA PHE A 78 -9.45 -5.98 -2.49
C PHE A 78 -8.90 -6.30 -1.12
N GLU A 79 -9.56 -5.80 -0.06
CA GLU A 79 -9.18 -6.03 1.32
C GLU A 79 -10.29 -6.74 2.08
N ILE A 80 -9.98 -7.89 2.68
CA ILE A 80 -10.93 -8.68 3.45
C ILE A 80 -11.14 -8.13 4.86
N ASP A 81 -10.13 -7.45 5.42
CA ASP A 81 -10.21 -6.91 6.77
C ASP A 81 -10.84 -5.52 6.74
N GLY A 82 -12.12 -5.45 7.11
CA GLY A 82 -12.87 -4.19 7.11
C GLY A 82 -12.26 -3.11 8.02
N SER A 83 -11.47 -3.49 9.05
CA SER A 83 -10.80 -2.53 9.91
C SER A 83 -9.70 -1.76 9.19
N LEU A 84 -9.22 -2.25 8.05
CA LEU A 84 -8.21 -1.58 7.25
C LEU A 84 -8.79 -0.60 6.23
N LEU A 85 -10.08 -0.63 5.96
CA LEU A 85 -10.68 0.28 4.98
C LEU A 85 -10.51 1.76 5.34
N PRO A 86 -10.75 2.20 6.59
CA PRO A 86 -10.46 3.60 6.96
C PRO A 86 -8.98 3.96 6.83
N VAL A 87 -8.09 3.00 7.08
CA VAL A 87 -6.65 3.20 6.93
C VAL A 87 -6.31 3.47 5.46
N LEU A 88 -6.83 2.64 4.56
CA LEU A 88 -6.62 2.77 3.13
C LEU A 88 -7.22 4.07 2.58
N ASP A 89 -8.38 4.48 3.08
CA ASP A 89 -8.97 5.77 2.71
C ASP A 89 -8.02 6.92 3.01
N GLU A 90 -7.30 6.86 4.13
CA GLU A 90 -6.32 7.88 4.48
C GLU A 90 -5.03 7.74 3.67
N THR A 91 -4.43 6.55 3.65
CA THR A 91 -3.11 6.35 3.05
C THR A 91 -3.11 6.50 1.53
N LEU A 92 -4.24 6.18 0.88
CA LEU A 92 -4.36 6.23 -0.57
C LEU A 92 -5.09 7.49 -1.07
N ALA A 93 -5.48 8.38 -0.17
CA ALA A 93 -6.19 9.62 -0.52
C ALA A 93 -5.48 10.45 -1.61
N PRO A 94 -4.13 10.54 -1.66
CA PRO A 94 -3.44 11.30 -2.70
C PRO A 94 -3.56 10.70 -4.11
N TYR A 95 -4.04 9.47 -4.24
CA TYR A 95 -4.03 8.75 -5.52
C TYR A 95 -5.44 8.55 -6.05
N ASP A 96 -5.73 9.12 -7.20
CA ASP A 96 -7.07 9.08 -7.80
C ASP A 96 -7.28 7.87 -8.73
N ASN A 97 -6.26 7.05 -8.93
CA ASN A 97 -6.30 5.89 -9.81
C ASN A 97 -6.43 4.55 -9.06
N VAL A 98 -6.75 4.60 -7.76
CA VAL A 98 -6.96 3.40 -6.93
C VAL A 98 -8.44 3.24 -6.62
#